data_3bf3c8f80317f33170fae450a631d8ac
#
_entry.id   3bf3c8f80317f33170fae450a631d8ac
#
_cell.length_a   1.000
_cell.length_b   1.000
_cell.length_c   1.000
_cell.angle_alpha   90.00
_cell.angle_beta   90.00
_cell.angle_gamma   90.00
#
_symmetry.space_group_name_H-M   'P 1'
#
loop_
_entity.id
_entity.type
_entity.pdbx_description
1 polymer ?
#
loop_
_entity_poly.entity_id
_entity_poly.type
_entity_poly.pdbx_seq_one_letter_code
_entity_poly.pdbx_strand_id
1 'polypeptide(L)'
;MIEIEELPVKRGNVRLRVARGHFATNHSHINYYIDISHQKTRLSEAKDVAKQLAPYYNTVPVDTILCLDGTAVIGTCLAEEIVGTRRSVNSNGAISILEPEYNANSQIIFRDNAQPLIRNKHVLILMASVTTGFTANRSVEAVGYYGGTVVGVCSLYSAVSEAAGMKVHSVFDVNDLPDYESYDFRDCPFCKQGRRIDALVNSFGYSAL
;
A
#
# COMPACT_ATOMS: atom_id res chain seq x y z
N MET A 1 20.38 12.19 -12.41
CA MET A 1 19.81 12.16 -11.04
C MET A 1 18.30 12.21 -11.20
N ILE A 2 17.55 11.31 -10.52
CA ILE A 2 16.08 11.32 -10.58
C ILE A 2 15.61 12.51 -9.76
N GLU A 3 14.83 13.39 -10.39
CA GLU A 3 14.25 14.56 -9.74
C GLU A 3 12.87 14.22 -9.20
N ILE A 4 12.69 14.36 -7.86
CA ILE A 4 11.41 14.12 -7.19
C ILE A 4 10.73 15.48 -7.00
N GLU A 5 9.55 15.62 -7.56
CA GLU A 5 8.70 16.80 -7.45
C GLU A 5 7.50 16.55 -6.51
N GLU A 6 7.06 17.58 -5.82
CA GLU A 6 5.79 17.55 -5.09
C GLU A 6 4.68 18.05 -6.01
N LEU A 7 3.68 17.20 -6.24
CA LEU A 7 2.50 17.63 -6.98
C LEU A 7 1.62 18.54 -6.11
N PRO A 8 0.89 19.49 -6.74
CA PRO A 8 0.01 20.41 -6.02
C PRO A 8 -1.17 19.72 -5.34
N VAL A 9 -1.35 18.44 -5.59
CA VAL A 9 -2.42 17.62 -5.01
C VAL A 9 -2.16 17.40 -3.52
N LYS A 10 -3.17 17.70 -2.71
CA LYS A 10 -3.12 17.52 -1.25
C LYS A 10 -4.31 16.71 -0.77
N ARG A 11 -4.06 15.86 0.21
CA ARG A 11 -5.10 15.22 1.03
C ARG A 11 -4.80 15.55 2.49
N GLY A 12 -5.49 16.55 3.01
CA GLY A 12 -5.11 17.16 4.29
C GLY A 12 -3.70 17.76 4.20
N ASN A 13 -2.77 17.28 5.04
CA ASN A 13 -1.36 17.67 4.99
C ASN A 13 -0.49 16.71 4.14
N VAL A 14 -1.07 15.61 3.66
CA VAL A 14 -0.33 14.62 2.86
C VAL A 14 -0.06 15.18 1.46
N ARG A 15 1.16 14.99 0.97
CA ARG A 15 1.60 15.44 -0.36
C ARG A 15 2.00 14.24 -1.20
N LEU A 16 1.64 14.27 -2.47
CA LEU A 16 2.07 13.29 -3.45
C LEU A 16 3.41 13.72 -4.04
N ARG A 17 4.43 12.87 -3.86
CA ARG A 17 5.79 13.08 -4.38
C ARG A 17 6.06 12.07 -5.47
N VAL A 18 6.49 12.54 -6.63
CA VAL A 18 6.68 11.69 -7.80
C VAL A 18 7.95 12.07 -8.56
N ALA A 19 8.47 11.13 -9.34
CA ALA A 19 9.44 11.40 -10.40
C ALA A 19 8.91 10.85 -11.72
N ARG A 20 9.05 11.62 -12.81
CA ARG A 20 8.71 11.18 -14.16
C ARG A 20 9.89 10.46 -14.79
N GLY A 21 9.64 9.35 -15.45
CA GLY A 21 10.72 8.60 -16.07
C GLY A 21 10.27 7.29 -16.71
N HIS A 22 11.24 6.43 -17.01
CA HIS A 22 11.03 5.04 -17.40
C HIS A 22 11.58 4.15 -16.29
N PHE A 23 10.71 3.62 -15.46
CA PHE A 23 11.08 2.82 -14.30
C PHE A 23 10.67 1.37 -14.47
N ALA A 24 11.50 0.45 -13.95
CA ALA A 24 11.18 -0.96 -13.91
C ALA A 24 10.90 -1.40 -12.49
N THR A 25 9.74 -2.04 -12.30
CA THR A 25 9.37 -2.80 -11.10
C THR A 25 9.66 -4.29 -11.32
N ASN A 26 9.38 -5.13 -10.33
CA ASN A 26 9.47 -6.59 -10.48
C ASN A 26 8.43 -7.17 -11.48
N HIS A 27 7.37 -6.43 -11.81
CA HIS A 27 6.23 -6.96 -12.56
C HIS A 27 5.82 -6.09 -13.77
N SER A 28 6.31 -4.86 -13.84
CA SER A 28 5.87 -3.90 -14.87
C SER A 28 6.89 -2.80 -15.08
N HIS A 29 6.75 -2.07 -16.20
CA HIS A 29 7.37 -0.77 -16.39
C HIS A 29 6.34 0.33 -16.13
N ILE A 30 6.79 1.41 -15.50
CA ILE A 30 5.93 2.53 -15.11
C ILE A 30 6.56 3.85 -15.55
N ASN A 31 5.72 4.85 -15.83
CA ASN A 31 6.16 6.18 -16.23
C ASN A 31 6.33 7.16 -15.07
N TYR A 32 5.92 6.77 -13.86
CA TYR A 32 6.11 7.54 -12.64
C TYR A 32 6.59 6.65 -11.50
N TYR A 33 7.64 7.08 -10.82
CA TYR A 33 7.96 6.59 -9.50
C TYR A 33 7.22 7.44 -8.45
N ILE A 34 6.51 6.81 -7.53
CA ILE A 34 5.79 7.47 -6.44
C ILE A 34 6.61 7.31 -5.17
N ASP A 35 7.15 8.42 -4.67
CA ASP A 35 7.97 8.43 -3.45
C ASP A 35 7.10 8.62 -2.21
N ILE A 36 6.95 7.56 -1.45
CA ILE A 36 6.21 7.51 -0.20
C ILE A 36 7.11 7.28 1.02
N SER A 37 8.42 7.52 0.85
CA SER A 37 9.41 7.28 1.91
C SER A 37 9.14 8.11 3.16
N HIS A 38 8.73 9.37 2.99
CA HIS A 38 8.41 10.24 4.12
C HIS A 38 7.20 9.74 4.91
N GLN A 39 6.13 9.35 4.20
CA GLN A 39 4.90 8.84 4.83
C GLN A 39 5.14 7.55 5.62
N LYS A 40 6.09 6.72 5.18
CA LYS A 40 6.44 5.47 5.87
C LYS A 40 7.39 5.66 7.05
N THR A 41 8.16 6.74 7.08
CA THR A 41 9.26 6.89 8.03
C THR A 41 9.08 8.05 9.02
N ARG A 42 8.26 9.06 8.68
CA ARG A 42 8.03 10.22 9.53
C ARG A 42 6.69 10.12 10.23
N LEU A 43 6.71 10.13 11.55
CA LEU A 43 5.51 9.98 12.38
C LEU A 43 4.41 11.00 12.04
N SER A 44 4.76 12.27 11.80
CA SER A 44 3.77 13.31 11.46
C SER A 44 3.03 12.99 10.16
N GLU A 45 3.76 12.58 9.12
CA GLU A 45 3.19 12.24 7.82
C GLU A 45 2.40 10.92 7.87
N ALA A 46 2.89 9.92 8.62
CA ALA A 46 2.17 8.68 8.86
C ALA A 46 0.82 8.92 9.56
N LYS A 47 0.78 9.80 10.56
CA LYS A 47 -0.46 10.22 11.23
C LYS A 47 -1.43 10.93 10.29
N ASP A 48 -0.94 11.78 9.40
CA ASP A 48 -1.79 12.47 8.44
C ASP A 48 -2.38 11.50 7.40
N VAL A 49 -1.63 10.48 6.97
CA VAL A 49 -2.14 9.37 6.15
C VAL A 49 -3.21 8.59 6.92
N ALA A 50 -2.95 8.21 8.16
CA ALA A 50 -3.87 7.46 9.00
C ALA A 50 -5.23 8.18 9.15
N LYS A 51 -5.23 9.49 9.38
CA LYS A 51 -6.45 10.32 9.46
C LYS A 51 -7.28 10.30 8.17
N GLN A 52 -6.64 10.17 7.00
CA GLN A 52 -7.36 10.08 5.73
C GLN A 52 -7.99 8.70 5.53
N LEU A 53 -7.37 7.63 6.03
CA LEU A 53 -7.84 6.26 5.85
C LEU A 53 -8.81 5.80 6.94
N ALA A 54 -8.62 6.22 8.19
CA ALA A 54 -9.42 5.76 9.33
C ALA A 54 -10.95 5.88 9.16
N PRO A 55 -11.52 6.95 8.54
CA PRO A 55 -12.96 7.07 8.37
C PRO A 55 -13.63 5.90 7.65
N TYR A 56 -12.91 5.21 6.76
CA TYR A 56 -13.43 4.06 6.02
C TYR A 56 -13.62 2.81 6.90
N TYR A 57 -12.94 2.76 8.07
CA TYR A 57 -12.86 1.57 8.93
C TYR A 57 -13.47 1.75 10.32
N ASN A 58 -14.08 2.89 10.61
CA ASN A 58 -14.71 3.15 11.91
C ASN A 58 -15.90 2.23 12.21
N THR A 59 -16.57 1.73 11.17
CA THR A 59 -17.73 0.83 11.29
C THR A 59 -17.42 -0.60 10.87
N VAL A 60 -16.18 -0.91 10.60
CA VAL A 60 -15.69 -2.23 10.17
C VAL A 60 -14.86 -2.83 11.31
N PRO A 61 -15.14 -4.06 11.76
CA PRO A 61 -14.31 -4.69 12.77
C PRO A 61 -12.92 -4.96 12.20
N VAL A 62 -11.87 -4.55 12.94
CA VAL A 62 -10.46 -4.76 12.58
C VAL A 62 -9.73 -5.32 13.78
N ASP A 63 -9.26 -6.55 13.67
CA ASP A 63 -8.44 -7.22 14.68
C ASP A 63 -6.94 -7.08 14.39
N THR A 64 -6.58 -7.05 13.09
CA THR A 64 -5.19 -7.01 12.64
C THR A 64 -5.06 -6.11 11.42
N ILE A 65 -4.03 -5.27 11.39
CA ILE A 65 -3.59 -4.56 10.18
C ILE A 65 -2.35 -5.29 9.65
N LEU A 66 -2.50 -5.90 8.47
CA LEU A 66 -1.40 -6.51 7.73
C LEU A 66 -0.71 -5.43 6.90
N CYS A 67 0.47 -5.02 7.32
CA CYS A 67 1.26 -3.95 6.73
C CYS A 67 2.25 -4.51 5.71
N LEU A 68 2.03 -4.22 4.43
CA LEU A 68 2.96 -4.55 3.36
C LEU A 68 3.86 -3.34 3.04
N ASP A 69 4.94 -3.59 2.32
CA ASP A 69 5.78 -2.55 1.71
C ASP A 69 6.41 -1.56 2.73
N GLY A 70 6.60 -2.00 3.98
CA GLY A 70 7.16 -1.17 5.04
C GLY A 70 6.19 -0.10 5.57
N THR A 71 4.89 -0.38 5.58
CA THR A 71 3.84 0.55 6.05
C THR A 71 3.50 0.40 7.53
N ALA A 72 4.31 -0.30 8.33
CA ALA A 72 4.03 -0.58 9.74
C ALA A 72 3.83 0.70 10.59
N VAL A 73 4.60 1.76 10.32
CA VAL A 73 4.44 3.04 11.02
C VAL A 73 3.06 3.66 10.72
N ILE A 74 2.63 3.61 9.46
CA ILE A 74 1.29 4.07 9.06
C ILE A 74 0.22 3.18 9.68
N GLY A 75 0.42 1.85 9.66
CA GLY A 75 -0.50 0.89 10.26
C GLY A 75 -0.70 1.13 11.75
N THR A 76 0.37 1.43 12.48
CA THR A 76 0.30 1.79 13.91
C THR A 76 -0.52 3.07 14.14
N CYS A 77 -0.26 4.11 13.34
CA CYS A 77 -1.03 5.35 13.44
C CYS A 77 -2.50 5.13 13.03
N LEU A 78 -2.75 4.28 12.03
CA LEU A 78 -4.12 3.95 11.58
C LEU A 78 -4.88 3.19 12.66
N ALA A 79 -4.25 2.24 13.34
CA ALA A 79 -4.84 1.54 14.48
C ALA A 79 -5.19 2.52 15.61
N GLU A 80 -4.28 3.45 15.95
CA GLU A 80 -4.52 4.50 16.95
C GLU A 80 -5.75 5.36 16.59
N GLU A 81 -5.87 5.80 15.35
CA GLU A 81 -7.01 6.60 14.87
C GLU A 81 -8.33 5.81 14.89
N ILE A 82 -8.32 4.54 14.46
CA ILE A 82 -9.50 3.67 14.46
C ILE A 82 -9.99 3.41 15.89
N VAL A 83 -9.09 3.07 16.82
CA VAL A 83 -9.42 2.81 18.22
C VAL A 83 -9.81 4.09 18.95
N GLY A 84 -9.13 5.21 18.68
CA GLY A 84 -9.35 6.51 19.32
C GLY A 84 -10.71 7.16 19.02
N THR A 85 -11.39 6.71 17.98
CA THR A 85 -12.69 7.28 17.58
C THR A 85 -13.81 6.69 18.44
N ARG A 86 -14.45 7.51 19.30
CA ARG A 86 -15.50 7.08 20.25
C ARG A 86 -16.68 6.32 19.61
N ARG A 87 -16.96 6.54 18.32
CA ARG A 87 -18.03 5.88 17.56
C ARG A 87 -17.56 4.67 16.78
N SER A 88 -16.29 4.32 16.90
CA SER A 88 -15.74 3.14 16.21
C SER A 88 -16.19 1.85 16.88
N VAL A 89 -16.52 0.86 16.09
CA VAL A 89 -16.76 -0.52 16.58
C VAL A 89 -15.50 -1.11 17.21
N ASN A 90 -14.33 -0.51 16.95
CA ASN A 90 -13.02 -0.93 17.45
C ASN A 90 -12.59 -0.17 18.73
N SER A 91 -13.42 0.72 19.30
CA SER A 91 -13.04 1.65 20.38
C SER A 91 -12.50 0.97 21.67
N ASN A 92 -12.81 -0.30 21.89
CA ASN A 92 -12.31 -1.10 23.00
C ASN A 92 -11.39 -2.24 22.53
N GLY A 93 -11.01 -2.26 21.25
CA GLY A 93 -10.22 -3.31 20.65
C GLY A 93 -8.72 -3.10 20.76
N ALA A 94 -7.99 -4.21 20.83
CA ALA A 94 -6.55 -4.23 20.62
C ALA A 94 -6.30 -4.65 19.15
N ILE A 95 -5.86 -3.72 18.32
CA ILE A 95 -5.51 -4.01 16.91
C ILE A 95 -4.04 -4.44 16.86
N SER A 96 -3.77 -5.60 16.29
CA SER A 96 -2.41 -6.09 16.06
C SER A 96 -1.84 -5.50 14.75
N ILE A 97 -0.55 -5.14 14.78
CA ILE A 97 0.19 -4.72 13.60
C ILE A 97 1.10 -5.87 13.19
N LEU A 98 0.96 -6.33 11.96
CA LEU A 98 1.70 -7.47 11.45
C LEU A 98 2.33 -7.16 10.10
N GLU A 99 3.61 -7.46 9.95
CA GLU A 99 4.29 -7.46 8.65
C GLU A 99 4.46 -8.90 8.17
N PRO A 100 4.22 -9.18 6.90
CA PRO A 100 4.37 -10.53 6.38
C PRO A 100 5.84 -10.88 6.19
N GLU A 101 6.15 -12.17 6.32
CA GLU A 101 7.39 -12.75 5.85
C GLU A 101 7.17 -13.33 4.45
N TYR A 102 8.20 -13.29 3.61
CA TYR A 102 8.17 -13.86 2.26
C TYR A 102 9.14 -15.02 2.16
N ASN A 103 8.70 -16.14 1.58
CA ASN A 103 9.58 -17.23 1.26
C ASN A 103 10.36 -16.95 -0.05
N ALA A 104 11.23 -17.89 -0.44
CA ALA A 104 12.04 -17.79 -1.66
C ALA A 104 11.21 -17.62 -2.96
N ASN A 105 9.94 -18.04 -2.95
CA ASN A 105 9.02 -17.92 -4.05
C ASN A 105 8.11 -16.66 -3.95
N SER A 106 8.47 -15.71 -3.09
CA SER A 106 7.70 -14.49 -2.81
C SER A 106 6.26 -14.75 -2.35
N GLN A 107 6.02 -15.91 -1.69
CA GLN A 107 4.74 -16.19 -1.07
C GLN A 107 4.75 -15.68 0.37
N ILE A 108 3.62 -15.09 0.78
CA ILE A 108 3.41 -14.64 2.16
C ILE A 108 3.29 -15.86 3.07
N ILE A 109 4.06 -15.86 4.14
CA ILE A 109 4.00 -16.86 5.20
C ILE A 109 3.82 -16.19 6.57
N PHE A 110 3.04 -16.84 7.44
CA PHE A 110 2.91 -16.46 8.85
C PHE A 110 3.46 -17.58 9.71
N ARG A 111 4.48 -17.27 10.53
CA ARG A 111 5.05 -18.22 11.49
C ARG A 111 4.01 -18.59 12.54
N ASP A 112 4.20 -19.71 13.22
CA ASP A 112 3.25 -20.25 14.20
C ASP A 112 2.84 -19.25 15.29
N ASN A 113 3.78 -18.42 15.72
CA ASN A 113 3.53 -17.36 16.70
C ASN A 113 2.74 -16.16 16.13
N ALA A 114 2.72 -15.97 14.81
CA ALA A 114 1.96 -14.92 14.13
C ALA A 114 0.58 -15.40 13.63
N GLN A 115 0.40 -16.69 13.39
CA GLN A 115 -0.87 -17.24 12.90
C GLN A 115 -2.08 -16.91 13.80
N PRO A 116 -2.00 -16.86 15.14
CA PRO A 116 -3.11 -16.44 15.99
C PRO A 116 -3.59 -15.00 15.75
N LEU A 117 -2.75 -14.15 15.14
CA LEU A 117 -3.10 -12.78 14.77
C LEU A 117 -3.87 -12.73 13.43
N ILE A 118 -3.99 -13.85 12.72
CA ILE A 118 -4.70 -13.99 11.45
C ILE A 118 -5.90 -14.91 11.58
N ARG A 119 -5.74 -16.08 12.22
CA ARG A 119 -6.78 -17.11 12.28
C ARG A 119 -8.01 -16.61 13.04
N ASN A 120 -9.18 -16.65 12.36
CA ASN A 120 -10.47 -16.14 12.85
C ASN A 120 -10.43 -14.64 13.20
N LYS A 121 -9.60 -13.86 12.50
CA LYS A 121 -9.45 -12.42 12.68
C LYS A 121 -9.93 -11.64 11.48
N HIS A 122 -10.42 -10.43 11.72
CA HIS A 122 -10.74 -9.46 10.69
C HIS A 122 -9.47 -8.68 10.35
N VAL A 123 -8.96 -8.91 9.14
CA VAL A 123 -7.65 -8.39 8.71
C VAL A 123 -7.85 -7.25 7.72
N LEU A 124 -7.34 -6.08 8.04
CA LEU A 124 -7.21 -4.96 7.11
C LEU A 124 -5.83 -5.02 6.45
N ILE A 125 -5.77 -5.01 5.13
CA ILE A 125 -4.51 -4.98 4.38
C ILE A 125 -4.15 -3.54 4.07
N LEU A 126 -2.96 -3.11 4.50
CA LEU A 126 -2.39 -1.79 4.22
C LEU A 126 -1.16 -1.92 3.34
N MET A 127 -1.19 -1.22 2.21
CA MET A 127 -0.13 -1.24 1.19
C MET A 127 0.41 0.17 0.92
N ALA A 128 1.64 0.25 0.45
CA ALA A 128 2.20 1.50 -0.02
C ALA A 128 1.51 1.99 -1.31
N SER A 129 1.39 1.10 -2.29
CA SER A 129 0.68 1.37 -3.53
C SER A 129 0.00 0.11 -4.08
N VAL A 130 -1.11 0.30 -4.78
CA VAL A 130 -1.81 -0.73 -5.54
C VAL A 130 -1.83 -0.32 -6.99
N THR A 131 -1.06 -1.00 -7.84
CA THR A 131 -0.98 -0.67 -9.28
C THR A 131 -1.85 -1.59 -10.13
N THR A 132 -1.59 -2.88 -10.11
CA THR A 132 -2.33 -3.91 -10.86
C THR A 132 -3.24 -4.75 -9.97
N GLY A 133 -3.16 -4.60 -8.65
CA GLY A 133 -3.86 -5.44 -7.67
C GLY A 133 -3.23 -6.81 -7.44
N PHE A 134 -2.16 -7.18 -8.15
CA PHE A 134 -1.55 -8.52 -8.05
C PHE A 134 -1.13 -8.86 -6.60
N THR A 135 -0.38 -7.98 -5.94
CA THR A 135 0.05 -8.20 -4.55
C THR A 135 -1.12 -8.20 -3.59
N ALA A 136 -2.13 -7.35 -3.81
CA ALA A 136 -3.35 -7.33 -2.99
C ALA A 136 -4.09 -8.67 -3.09
N ASN A 137 -4.28 -9.21 -4.31
CA ASN A 137 -4.92 -10.50 -4.52
C ASN A 137 -4.18 -11.61 -3.77
N ARG A 138 -2.85 -11.70 -3.90
CA ARG A 138 -2.04 -12.70 -3.20
C ARG A 138 -2.10 -12.55 -1.68
N SER A 139 -2.21 -11.33 -1.18
CA SER A 139 -2.33 -11.08 0.26
C SER A 139 -3.67 -11.53 0.81
N VAL A 140 -4.75 -11.30 0.06
CA VAL A 140 -6.10 -11.80 0.40
C VAL A 140 -6.11 -13.33 0.42
N GLU A 141 -5.55 -13.97 -0.60
CA GLU A 141 -5.43 -15.44 -0.66
C GLU A 141 -4.62 -15.98 0.52
N ALA A 142 -3.49 -15.34 0.87
CA ALA A 142 -2.66 -15.75 2.00
C ALA A 142 -3.43 -15.64 3.33
N VAL A 143 -4.08 -14.51 3.59
CA VAL A 143 -4.90 -14.33 4.80
C VAL A 143 -5.98 -15.40 4.89
N GLY A 144 -6.70 -15.68 3.79
CA GLY A 144 -7.71 -16.74 3.72
C GLY A 144 -7.13 -18.12 3.98
N TYR A 145 -5.96 -18.44 3.42
CA TYR A 145 -5.27 -19.72 3.65
C TYR A 145 -4.98 -19.98 5.13
N TYR A 146 -4.62 -18.93 5.89
CA TYR A 146 -4.38 -19.04 7.33
C TYR A 146 -5.66 -18.86 8.17
N GLY A 147 -6.83 -18.82 7.55
CA GLY A 147 -8.14 -18.78 8.22
C GLY A 147 -8.54 -17.40 8.73
N GLY A 148 -7.99 -16.33 8.18
CA GLY A 148 -8.42 -14.95 8.43
C GLY A 148 -9.50 -14.50 7.46
N THR A 149 -10.18 -13.41 7.79
CA THR A 149 -11.16 -12.74 6.93
C THR A 149 -10.66 -11.35 6.60
N VAL A 150 -10.38 -11.07 5.31
CA VAL A 150 -10.01 -9.72 4.89
C VAL A 150 -11.25 -8.83 4.89
N VAL A 151 -11.16 -7.69 5.58
CA VAL A 151 -12.27 -6.72 5.72
C VAL A 151 -12.06 -5.46 4.88
N GLY A 152 -10.91 -5.30 4.27
CA GLY A 152 -10.62 -4.20 3.37
C GLY A 152 -9.18 -4.18 2.90
N VAL A 153 -8.95 -3.42 1.84
CA VAL A 153 -7.63 -3.09 1.31
C VAL A 153 -7.51 -1.58 1.25
N CYS A 154 -6.43 -1.05 1.81
CA CYS A 154 -6.12 0.37 1.73
C CYS A 154 -4.67 0.64 1.34
N SER A 155 -4.42 1.82 0.80
CA SER A 155 -3.08 2.21 0.33
C SER A 155 -2.88 3.72 0.38
N LEU A 156 -1.63 4.15 0.19
CA LEU A 156 -1.35 5.58 -0.02
C LEU A 156 -1.72 5.98 -1.44
N TYR A 157 -1.37 5.17 -2.43
CA TYR A 157 -1.74 5.40 -3.82
C TYR A 157 -2.42 4.16 -4.41
N SER A 158 -3.43 4.35 -5.24
CA SER A 158 -4.00 3.25 -6.03
C SER A 158 -4.27 3.67 -7.47
N ALA A 159 -3.76 2.87 -8.41
CA ALA A 159 -4.07 2.98 -9.83
C ALA A 159 -5.36 2.23 -10.22
N VAL A 160 -5.93 1.47 -9.30
CA VAL A 160 -7.16 0.70 -9.51
C VAL A 160 -8.17 0.99 -8.41
N SER A 161 -9.45 0.97 -8.73
CA SER A 161 -10.52 1.19 -7.75
C SER A 161 -10.87 -0.06 -6.95
N GLU A 162 -10.48 -1.24 -7.45
CA GLU A 162 -10.83 -2.54 -6.89
C GLU A 162 -9.67 -3.53 -7.00
N ALA A 163 -9.48 -4.37 -6.00
CA ALA A 163 -8.55 -5.49 -5.99
C ALA A 163 -9.14 -6.64 -5.16
N ALA A 164 -8.97 -7.88 -5.60
CA ALA A 164 -9.51 -9.09 -4.96
C ALA A 164 -11.02 -9.02 -4.68
N GLY A 165 -11.80 -8.39 -5.56
CA GLY A 165 -13.25 -8.23 -5.41
C GLY A 165 -13.65 -7.22 -4.32
N MET A 166 -12.72 -6.42 -3.82
CA MET A 166 -12.97 -5.40 -2.80
C MET A 166 -12.54 -4.02 -3.30
N LYS A 167 -13.30 -3.00 -2.89
CA LYS A 167 -12.92 -1.62 -3.12
C LYS A 167 -11.60 -1.30 -2.42
N VAL A 168 -10.67 -0.66 -3.13
CA VAL A 168 -9.44 -0.13 -2.55
C VAL A 168 -9.68 1.30 -2.07
N HIS A 169 -9.45 1.54 -0.78
CA HIS A 169 -9.47 2.89 -0.22
C HIS A 169 -8.06 3.44 -0.20
N SER A 170 -7.82 4.53 -0.93
CA SER A 170 -6.49 5.14 -1.03
C SER A 170 -6.51 6.62 -0.69
N VAL A 171 -5.35 7.15 -0.27
CA VAL A 171 -5.19 8.59 -0.06
C VAL A 171 -5.12 9.32 -1.39
N PHE A 172 -4.41 8.75 -2.35
CA PHE A 172 -4.30 9.26 -3.72
C PHE A 172 -4.71 8.18 -4.72
N ASP A 173 -5.27 8.60 -5.83
CA ASP A 173 -5.73 7.72 -6.91
C ASP A 173 -5.34 8.25 -8.30
N VAL A 174 -5.83 7.60 -9.35
CA VAL A 174 -5.56 7.98 -10.75
C VAL A 174 -5.99 9.42 -11.10
N ASN A 175 -6.96 9.99 -10.39
CA ASN A 175 -7.38 11.38 -10.66
C ASN A 175 -6.34 12.38 -10.14
N ASP A 176 -5.53 11.99 -9.15
CA ASP A 176 -4.44 12.79 -8.63
C ASP A 176 -3.18 12.70 -9.52
N LEU A 177 -3.05 11.62 -10.31
CA LEU A 177 -1.96 11.38 -11.26
C LEU A 177 -2.51 10.78 -12.56
N PRO A 178 -3.25 11.57 -13.38
CA PRO A 178 -4.03 11.06 -14.52
C PRO A 178 -3.16 10.46 -15.63
N ASP A 179 -1.91 10.89 -15.74
CA ASP A 179 -0.97 10.38 -16.75
C ASP A 179 -0.19 9.14 -16.27
N TYR A 180 -0.53 8.59 -15.06
CA TYR A 180 0.13 7.39 -14.58
C TYR A 180 -0.23 6.19 -15.43
N GLU A 181 0.79 5.51 -15.93
CA GLU A 181 0.63 4.29 -16.72
C GLU A 181 1.59 3.20 -16.25
N SER A 182 1.08 1.97 -16.23
CA SER A 182 1.83 0.75 -15.94
C SER A 182 1.71 -0.20 -17.14
N TYR A 183 2.84 -0.68 -17.62
CA TYR A 183 2.92 -1.52 -18.81
C TYR A 183 3.50 -2.88 -18.49
N ASP A 184 3.02 -3.94 -19.13
CA ASP A 184 3.81 -5.16 -19.24
C ASP A 184 5.15 -4.83 -19.90
N PHE A 185 6.24 -5.40 -19.41
CA PHE A 185 7.59 -5.09 -19.91
C PHE A 185 7.77 -5.41 -21.42
N ARG A 186 6.98 -6.37 -21.97
CA ARG A 186 6.98 -6.72 -23.40
C ARG A 186 6.27 -5.66 -24.23
N ASP A 187 5.32 -4.94 -23.65
CA ASP A 187 4.47 -3.97 -24.31
C ASP A 187 4.81 -2.52 -23.99
N CYS A 188 5.82 -2.29 -23.17
CA CYS A 188 6.25 -0.96 -22.78
C CYS A 188 6.63 -0.09 -23.98
N PRO A 189 5.95 1.06 -24.19
CA PRO A 189 6.21 1.96 -25.32
C PRO A 189 7.60 2.58 -25.24
N PHE A 190 8.13 2.81 -24.04
CA PHE A 190 9.48 3.35 -23.86
C PHE A 190 10.55 2.35 -24.32
N CYS A 191 10.37 1.05 -24.02
CA CYS A 191 11.27 0.01 -24.51
C CYS A 191 11.21 -0.10 -26.04
N LYS A 192 10.00 -0.05 -26.62
CA LYS A 192 9.80 -0.09 -28.07
C LYS A 192 10.47 1.09 -28.79
N GLN A 193 10.59 2.23 -28.12
CA GLN A 193 11.31 3.43 -28.62
C GLN A 193 12.80 3.42 -28.30
N GLY A 194 13.33 2.36 -27.69
CA GLY A 194 14.74 2.26 -27.30
C GLY A 194 15.14 3.15 -26.11
N ARG A 195 14.19 3.73 -25.38
CA ARG A 195 14.46 4.53 -24.19
C ARG A 195 14.94 3.64 -23.05
N ARG A 196 16.11 3.95 -22.51
CA ARG A 196 16.68 3.21 -21.37
C ARG A 196 15.82 3.35 -20.12
N ILE A 197 15.92 2.36 -19.23
CA ILE A 197 15.35 2.42 -17.88
C ILE A 197 16.17 3.42 -17.07
N ASP A 198 15.50 4.36 -16.40
CA ASP A 198 16.13 5.37 -15.57
C ASP A 198 16.49 4.82 -14.17
N ALA A 199 15.63 3.93 -13.63
CA ALA A 199 15.91 3.25 -12.36
C ALA A 199 15.11 1.94 -12.21
N LEU A 200 15.63 1.07 -11.34
CA LEU A 200 14.86 -0.03 -10.75
C LEU A 200 14.14 0.49 -9.52
N VAL A 201 12.87 0.19 -9.38
CA VAL A 201 12.02 0.69 -8.29
C VAL A 201 11.29 -0.45 -7.59
N ASN A 202 11.15 -0.31 -6.27
CA ASN A 202 10.37 -1.22 -5.44
C ASN A 202 9.80 -0.47 -4.22
N SER A 203 9.21 -1.21 -3.29
CA SER A 203 8.64 -0.63 -2.06
C SER A 203 9.68 0.03 -1.12
N PHE A 204 10.97 -0.23 -1.29
CA PHE A 204 12.04 0.38 -0.48
C PHE A 204 12.60 1.65 -1.10
N GLY A 205 12.32 1.91 -2.37
CA GLY A 205 12.82 3.10 -3.06
C GLY A 205 13.24 2.80 -4.50
N TYR A 206 14.25 3.51 -4.97
CA TYR A 206 14.79 3.36 -6.33
C TYR A 206 16.30 3.22 -6.34
N SER A 207 16.79 2.53 -7.37
CA SER A 207 18.22 2.43 -7.71
C SER A 207 18.40 2.92 -9.14
N ALA A 208 19.04 4.09 -9.32
CA ALA A 208 19.35 4.64 -10.64
C ALA A 208 20.31 3.72 -11.41
N LEU A 209 20.13 3.64 -12.74
CA LEU A 209 20.95 2.84 -13.66
C LEU A 209 21.90 3.69 -14.48
#